data_863348a0962bc0e5907a9644f8569c88
#
_entry.id   863348a0962bc0e5907a9644f8569c88
#
_cell.length_a   1.000
_cell.length_b   1.000
_cell.length_c   1.000
_cell.angle_alpha   90.00
_cell.angle_beta   90.00
_cell.angle_gamma   90.00
#
_symmetry.space_group_name_H-M   'P 1'
#
loop_
_entity.id
_entity.type
_entity.pdbx_description
1 polymer ?
#
loop_
_entity_poly.entity_id
_entity_poly.type
_entity_poly.pdbx_seq_one_letter_code
_entity_poly.pdbx_strand_id
1 'polypeptide(L)'
;RIEGVNYFAHGLRFLDQPEFLAGTAVPDWLSVADRKCRVRPKLVRPVLENGDRDEAAIARGILQHFHDDEWFHSTRAFVLASAGLTRRFQQAFPDDDGMRTGFLGHIVTEMLLDAVLIGREPELLDEYYRRLEDVDPERVQRVVNRAARNTTDRLSGVIQMFREVRFLYDYLEFPLLLGRLNQVLRRVKLQPLSDRALPVLESGLELVTGSLDELLPPHRFGPQQSDSLLHEHEQADSARSSAGAERPRRRERQP
;
A
#
# COMPACT_ATOMS: atom_id res chain seq x y z
N ARG A 1 7.32 -9.51 -4.16
CA ARG A 1 6.15 -8.78 -3.65
C ARG A 1 5.71 -7.82 -4.72
N ILE A 2 4.44 -7.81 -5.04
CA ILE A 2 3.79 -6.77 -5.82
C ILE A 2 3.70 -5.59 -4.84
N GLU A 3 4.25 -4.45 -5.22
CA GLU A 3 4.17 -3.23 -4.41
C GLU A 3 2.83 -2.58 -4.72
N GLY A 4 2.04 -2.28 -3.70
CA GLY A 4 0.70 -1.71 -3.79
C GLY A 4 0.67 -0.34 -4.46
N VAL A 5 -0.52 0.11 -4.81
CA VAL A 5 -0.77 1.42 -5.44
C VAL A 5 -2.01 2.11 -4.83
N ASN A 6 -2.40 1.70 -3.61
CA ASN A 6 -3.55 2.21 -2.88
C ASN A 6 -3.13 3.22 -1.80
N TYR A 7 -2.69 4.37 -2.26
CA TYR A 7 -2.24 5.47 -1.39
C TYR A 7 -3.32 5.98 -0.44
N PHE A 8 -4.54 6.13 -0.96
CA PHE A 8 -5.63 6.76 -0.23
C PHE A 8 -6.18 5.85 0.87
N ALA A 9 -6.39 4.56 0.57
CA ALA A 9 -6.86 3.58 1.54
C ALA A 9 -5.92 3.44 2.76
N HIS A 10 -4.59 3.46 2.55
CA HIS A 10 -3.62 3.42 3.64
C HIS A 10 -3.61 4.68 4.50
N GLY A 11 -3.88 5.85 3.88
CA GLY A 11 -3.74 7.15 4.54
C GLY A 11 -5.02 7.68 5.19
N LEU A 12 -6.19 7.30 4.69
CA LEU A 12 -7.49 7.92 5.01
C LEU A 12 -7.78 8.06 6.52
N ARG A 13 -7.34 7.11 7.33
CA ARG A 13 -7.54 7.10 8.80
C ARG A 13 -6.60 8.03 9.57
N PHE A 14 -5.61 8.63 8.91
CA PHE A 14 -4.51 9.35 9.55
C PHE A 14 -4.35 10.78 9.03
N LEU A 15 -5.45 11.36 8.52
CA LEU A 15 -5.44 12.72 7.98
C LEU A 15 -5.10 13.79 9.03
N ASP A 16 -5.32 13.52 10.31
CA ASP A 16 -4.95 14.37 11.43
C ASP A 16 -3.46 14.27 11.84
N GLN A 17 -2.68 13.38 11.23
CA GLN A 17 -1.27 13.08 11.56
C GLN A 17 -0.40 13.12 10.30
N PRO A 18 0.01 14.31 9.81
CA PRO A 18 0.67 14.46 8.50
C PRO A 18 1.93 13.60 8.32
N GLU A 19 2.80 13.51 9.32
CA GLU A 19 4.03 12.71 9.25
C GLU A 19 3.74 11.21 9.21
N PHE A 20 2.73 10.76 9.98
CA PHE A 20 2.28 9.37 9.95
C PHE A 20 1.65 9.05 8.59
N LEU A 21 0.79 9.94 8.09
CA LEU A 21 0.17 9.86 6.77
C LEU A 21 1.23 9.74 5.67
N ALA A 22 2.25 10.59 5.68
CA ALA A 22 3.35 10.49 4.73
C ALA A 22 4.07 9.14 4.85
N GLY A 23 4.26 8.65 6.08
CA GLY A 23 4.87 7.35 6.35
C GLY A 23 4.10 6.20 5.68
N THR A 24 2.76 6.22 5.67
CA THR A 24 1.95 5.18 5.02
C THR A 24 2.14 5.14 3.50
N ALA A 25 2.50 6.25 2.87
CA ALA A 25 2.74 6.32 1.42
C ALA A 25 4.18 5.99 1.00
N VAL A 26 5.14 5.95 1.94
CA VAL A 26 6.58 5.74 1.64
C VAL A 26 6.86 4.48 0.83
N PRO A 27 6.32 3.27 1.14
CA PRO A 27 6.65 2.08 0.36
C PRO A 27 6.27 2.22 -1.12
N ASP A 28 5.13 2.84 -1.41
CA ASP A 28 4.66 3.07 -2.78
C ASP A 28 5.45 4.17 -3.48
N TRP A 29 5.76 5.28 -2.80
CA TRP A 29 6.64 6.31 -3.36
C TRP A 29 8.01 5.76 -3.71
N LEU A 30 8.58 4.85 -2.90
CA LEU A 30 9.86 4.20 -3.20
C LEU A 30 9.78 3.30 -4.43
N SER A 31 8.63 2.70 -4.72
CA SER A 31 8.42 1.92 -5.94
C SER A 31 8.56 2.78 -7.20
N VAL A 32 8.29 4.09 -7.07
CA VAL A 32 8.42 5.11 -8.13
C VAL A 32 9.82 5.75 -8.13
N ALA A 33 10.30 6.15 -6.94
CA ALA A 33 11.54 6.91 -6.79
C ALA A 33 12.78 6.06 -7.07
N ASP A 34 12.91 4.94 -6.37
CA ASP A 34 14.07 4.05 -6.49
C ASP A 34 13.75 2.64 -5.98
N ARG A 35 13.51 1.71 -6.88
CA ARG A 35 13.20 0.30 -6.56
C ARG A 35 14.35 -0.45 -5.86
N LYS A 36 15.57 0.10 -5.82
CA LYS A 36 16.70 -0.48 -5.08
C LYS A 36 16.71 -0.03 -3.62
N CYS A 37 16.15 1.14 -3.32
CA CYS A 37 15.95 1.62 -1.96
C CYS A 37 14.67 0.98 -1.40
N ARG A 38 14.81 0.14 -0.38
CA ARG A 38 13.68 -0.57 0.22
C ARG A 38 13.73 -0.48 1.73
N VAL A 39 12.67 0.01 2.31
CA VAL A 39 12.44 -0.06 3.76
C VAL A 39 11.95 -1.47 4.13
N ARG A 40 12.25 -1.88 5.36
CA ARG A 40 11.78 -3.14 5.94
C ARG A 40 11.49 -2.95 7.42
N PRO A 41 10.48 -3.62 8.02
CA PRO A 41 10.12 -3.42 9.42
C PRO A 41 11.31 -3.46 10.39
N LYS A 42 12.22 -4.42 10.23
CA LYS A 42 13.44 -4.54 11.08
C LYS A 42 14.39 -3.34 11.01
N LEU A 43 14.43 -2.64 9.87
CA LEU A 43 15.28 -1.48 9.67
C LEU A 43 14.59 -0.17 10.06
N VAL A 44 13.26 -0.16 10.09
CA VAL A 44 12.45 1.00 10.50
C VAL A 44 12.41 1.13 12.03
N ARG A 45 12.36 0.03 12.78
CA ARG A 45 12.28 0.03 14.26
C ARG A 45 13.34 0.91 14.96
N PRO A 46 14.62 0.91 14.60
CA PRO A 46 15.61 1.81 15.22
C PRO A 46 15.31 3.29 15.02
N VAL A 47 14.66 3.68 13.92
CA VAL A 47 14.23 5.08 13.70
C VAL A 47 13.06 5.42 14.59
N LEU A 48 12.13 4.49 14.78
CA LEU A 48 11.00 4.64 15.70
C LEU A 48 11.48 4.87 17.15
N GLU A 49 12.52 4.17 17.58
CA GLU A 49 13.01 4.20 18.97
C GLU A 49 13.93 5.41 19.24
N ASN A 50 14.71 5.86 18.25
CA ASN A 50 15.77 6.86 18.41
C ASN A 50 15.55 8.15 17.59
N GLY A 51 14.46 8.27 16.83
CA GLY A 51 14.08 9.45 16.09
C GLY A 51 13.41 10.50 16.97
N ASP A 52 13.34 11.72 16.47
CA ASP A 52 12.45 12.72 17.06
C ASP A 52 10.98 12.34 16.88
N ARG A 53 10.06 13.17 17.39
CA ARG A 53 8.60 12.90 17.33
C ARG A 53 8.11 12.69 15.90
N ASP A 54 8.56 13.51 14.95
CA ASP A 54 8.10 13.49 13.56
C ASP A 54 8.73 12.32 12.81
N GLU A 55 10.02 12.04 13.01
CA GLU A 55 10.70 10.88 12.47
C GLU A 55 10.06 9.57 12.95
N ALA A 56 9.72 9.50 14.24
CA ALA A 56 9.02 8.37 14.82
C ALA A 56 7.59 8.24 14.26
N ALA A 57 6.89 9.34 13.96
CA ALA A 57 5.58 9.32 13.32
C ALA A 57 5.67 8.76 11.88
N ILE A 58 6.65 9.22 11.07
CA ILE A 58 6.92 8.67 9.74
C ILE A 58 7.23 7.16 9.83
N ALA A 59 8.09 6.76 10.79
CA ALA A 59 8.46 5.35 10.97
C ALA A 59 7.23 4.49 11.34
N ARG A 60 6.33 4.98 12.21
CA ARG A 60 5.06 4.29 12.52
C ARG A 60 4.18 4.15 11.29
N GLY A 61 4.04 5.20 10.48
CA GLY A 61 3.27 5.15 9.23
C GLY A 61 3.82 4.10 8.25
N ILE A 62 5.14 3.98 8.12
CA ILE A 62 5.77 2.93 7.30
C ILE A 62 5.44 1.53 7.84
N LEU A 63 5.48 1.33 9.15
CA LEU A 63 5.14 0.05 9.76
C LEU A 63 3.64 -0.27 9.60
N GLN A 64 2.79 0.75 9.71
CA GLN A 64 1.34 0.62 9.49
C GLN A 64 1.04 0.14 8.07
N HIS A 65 1.65 0.73 7.05
CA HIS A 65 1.50 0.26 5.66
C HIS A 65 1.80 -1.24 5.53
N PHE A 66 2.93 -1.71 6.06
CA PHE A 66 3.25 -3.14 6.00
C PHE A 66 2.26 -4.03 6.75
N HIS A 67 1.74 -3.55 7.88
CA HIS A 67 0.73 -4.26 8.65
C HIS A 67 -0.60 -4.35 7.87
N ASP A 68 -1.04 -3.25 7.28
CA ASP A 68 -2.27 -3.20 6.49
C ASP A 68 -2.14 -4.08 5.24
N ASP A 69 -1.02 -4.04 4.53
CA ASP A 69 -0.73 -4.90 3.39
C ASP A 69 -0.77 -6.40 3.75
N GLU A 70 -0.06 -6.81 4.82
CA GLU A 70 -0.01 -8.20 5.25
C GLU A 70 -1.41 -8.71 5.57
N TRP A 71 -2.21 -7.90 6.27
CA TRP A 71 -3.59 -8.23 6.59
C TRP A 71 -4.47 -8.25 5.34
N PHE A 72 -4.50 -7.15 4.57
CA PHE A 72 -5.42 -6.95 3.44
C PHE A 72 -5.27 -8.05 2.40
N HIS A 73 -4.04 -8.34 1.99
CA HIS A 73 -3.76 -9.38 0.99
C HIS A 73 -4.05 -10.80 1.48
N SER A 74 -4.15 -11.03 2.78
CA SER A 74 -4.52 -12.31 3.35
C SER A 74 -6.03 -12.52 3.47
N THR A 75 -6.85 -11.46 3.26
CA THR A 75 -8.31 -11.56 3.42
C THR A 75 -8.96 -12.32 2.27
N ARG A 76 -10.05 -13.03 2.60
CA ARG A 76 -10.87 -13.71 1.59
C ARG A 76 -11.46 -12.72 0.59
N ALA A 77 -11.89 -11.53 1.05
CA ALA A 77 -12.47 -10.50 0.21
C ALA A 77 -11.50 -10.05 -0.88
N PHE A 78 -10.24 -9.71 -0.52
CA PHE A 78 -9.21 -9.35 -1.48
C PHE A 78 -8.93 -10.47 -2.49
N VAL A 79 -8.78 -11.70 -2.02
CA VAL A 79 -8.52 -12.87 -2.88
C VAL A 79 -9.65 -13.05 -3.88
N LEU A 80 -10.90 -12.93 -3.46
CA LEU A 80 -12.06 -13.09 -4.36
C LEU A 80 -12.19 -11.93 -5.35
N ALA A 81 -12.00 -10.69 -4.93
CA ALA A 81 -12.04 -9.52 -5.81
C ALA A 81 -10.93 -9.60 -6.86
N SER A 82 -9.69 -9.85 -6.43
CA SER A 82 -8.52 -10.00 -7.30
C SER A 82 -8.69 -11.17 -8.30
N ALA A 83 -9.21 -12.32 -7.88
CA ALA A 83 -9.52 -13.43 -8.76
C ALA A 83 -10.66 -13.09 -9.74
N GLY A 84 -11.66 -12.34 -9.31
CA GLY A 84 -12.74 -11.84 -10.14
C GLY A 84 -12.24 -10.95 -11.27
N LEU A 85 -11.37 -9.99 -10.96
CA LEU A 85 -10.72 -9.12 -11.94
C LEU A 85 -9.77 -9.89 -12.85
N THR A 86 -8.97 -10.82 -12.31
CA THR A 86 -8.11 -11.71 -13.10
C THR A 86 -8.89 -12.40 -14.22
N ARG A 87 -10.04 -12.99 -13.89
CA ARG A 87 -10.91 -13.65 -14.88
C ARG A 87 -11.45 -12.67 -15.94
N ARG A 88 -11.84 -11.46 -15.55
CA ARG A 88 -12.31 -10.42 -16.49
C ARG A 88 -11.20 -10.02 -17.47
N PHE A 89 -9.97 -9.85 -17.02
CA PHE A 89 -8.83 -9.60 -17.90
C PHE A 89 -8.57 -10.76 -18.85
N GLN A 90 -8.60 -12.03 -18.37
CA GLN A 90 -8.46 -13.20 -19.22
C GLN A 90 -9.53 -13.26 -20.32
N GLN A 91 -10.78 -12.92 -20.00
CA GLN A 91 -11.88 -12.86 -20.96
C GLN A 91 -11.74 -11.73 -21.96
N ALA A 92 -11.28 -10.56 -21.51
CA ALA A 92 -11.09 -9.40 -22.38
C ALA A 92 -9.88 -9.54 -23.32
N PHE A 93 -8.86 -10.33 -22.93
CA PHE A 93 -7.61 -10.52 -23.68
C PHE A 93 -7.25 -12.01 -23.81
N PRO A 94 -8.10 -12.82 -24.48
CA PRO A 94 -7.94 -14.28 -24.52
C PRO A 94 -6.68 -14.73 -25.26
N ASP A 95 -6.18 -13.92 -26.20
CA ASP A 95 -5.06 -14.26 -27.08
C ASP A 95 -3.71 -13.70 -26.60
N ASP A 96 -3.66 -13.08 -25.40
CA ASP A 96 -2.44 -12.48 -24.85
C ASP A 96 -1.78 -13.37 -23.80
N ASP A 97 -0.97 -14.32 -24.25
CA ASP A 97 -0.21 -15.25 -23.40
C ASP A 97 0.87 -14.55 -22.55
N GLY A 98 1.25 -13.33 -22.91
CA GLY A 98 2.22 -12.51 -22.17
C GLY A 98 1.62 -11.73 -21.00
N MET A 99 0.30 -11.63 -20.95
CA MET A 99 -0.41 -10.86 -19.93
C MET A 99 -0.34 -11.53 -18.56
N ARG A 100 0.16 -10.82 -17.57
CA ARG A 100 0.14 -11.29 -16.17
C ARG A 100 -1.19 -10.95 -15.51
N THR A 101 -2.24 -11.64 -15.88
CA THR A 101 -3.62 -11.36 -15.44
C THR A 101 -3.79 -11.42 -13.92
N GLY A 102 -3.07 -12.30 -13.22
CA GLY A 102 -3.06 -12.33 -11.76
C GLY A 102 -2.42 -11.07 -11.13
N PHE A 103 -1.38 -10.52 -11.76
CA PHE A 103 -0.82 -9.23 -11.36
C PHE A 103 -1.81 -8.09 -11.62
N LEU A 104 -2.48 -8.09 -12.77
CA LEU A 104 -3.50 -7.09 -13.10
C LEU A 104 -4.67 -7.15 -12.11
N GLY A 105 -5.19 -8.33 -11.82
CA GLY A 105 -6.27 -8.50 -10.85
C GLY A 105 -5.92 -7.93 -9.49
N HIS A 106 -4.70 -8.15 -9.01
CA HIS A 106 -4.20 -7.62 -7.75
C HIS A 106 -4.15 -6.08 -7.76
N ILE A 107 -3.36 -5.50 -8.66
CA ILE A 107 -3.13 -4.04 -8.75
C ILE A 107 -4.44 -3.28 -9.02
N VAL A 108 -5.29 -3.80 -9.90
CA VAL A 108 -6.55 -3.13 -10.24
C VAL A 108 -7.54 -3.19 -9.06
N THR A 109 -7.52 -4.26 -8.24
CA THR A 109 -8.31 -4.28 -6.99
C THR A 109 -7.93 -3.11 -6.08
N GLU A 110 -6.65 -2.84 -5.91
CA GLU A 110 -6.14 -1.76 -5.06
C GLU A 110 -6.49 -0.37 -5.65
N MET A 111 -6.25 -0.17 -6.96
CA MET A 111 -6.57 1.10 -7.63
C MET A 111 -8.08 1.39 -7.59
N LEU A 112 -8.93 0.38 -7.81
CA LEU A 112 -10.38 0.54 -7.76
C LEU A 112 -10.89 0.73 -6.33
N LEU A 113 -10.22 0.17 -5.32
CA LEU A 113 -10.53 0.44 -3.92
C LEU A 113 -10.34 1.93 -3.60
N ASP A 114 -9.18 2.51 -3.99
CA ASP A 114 -8.96 3.94 -3.85
C ASP A 114 -10.00 4.75 -4.62
N ALA A 115 -10.34 4.35 -5.86
CA ALA A 115 -11.37 5.02 -6.67
C ALA A 115 -12.74 5.03 -5.97
N VAL A 116 -13.16 3.90 -5.37
CA VAL A 116 -14.42 3.80 -4.61
C VAL A 116 -14.42 4.70 -3.39
N LEU A 117 -13.33 4.72 -2.63
CA LEU A 117 -13.21 5.56 -1.43
C LEU A 117 -13.24 7.04 -1.77
N ILE A 118 -12.48 7.44 -2.80
CA ILE A 118 -12.43 8.83 -3.29
C ILE A 118 -13.81 9.26 -3.83
N GLY A 119 -14.47 8.38 -4.60
CA GLY A 119 -15.79 8.70 -5.16
C GLY A 119 -16.90 8.83 -4.10
N ARG A 120 -16.74 8.20 -2.94
CA ARG A 120 -17.69 8.33 -1.81
C ARG A 120 -17.52 9.63 -1.04
N GLU A 121 -16.28 10.06 -0.82
CA GLU A 121 -15.94 11.22 0.02
C GLU A 121 -14.78 12.00 -0.63
N PRO A 122 -15.03 12.69 -1.76
CA PRO A 122 -14.00 13.38 -2.53
C PRO A 122 -13.29 14.50 -1.74
N GLU A 123 -13.99 15.12 -0.79
CA GLU A 123 -13.43 16.13 0.12
C GLU A 123 -12.30 15.59 0.99
N LEU A 124 -12.30 14.30 1.32
CA LEU A 124 -11.22 13.68 2.07
C LEU A 124 -9.94 13.52 1.22
N LEU A 125 -10.06 13.45 -0.11
CA LEU A 125 -8.89 13.48 -0.98
C LEU A 125 -8.24 14.88 -1.01
N ASP A 126 -9.05 15.94 -1.00
CA ASP A 126 -8.53 17.30 -0.85
C ASP A 126 -7.78 17.47 0.46
N GLU A 127 -8.35 16.98 1.56
CA GLU A 127 -7.74 16.98 2.88
C GLU A 127 -6.44 16.15 2.89
N TYR A 128 -6.42 14.96 2.27
CA TYR A 128 -5.26 14.09 2.14
C TYR A 128 -4.07 14.84 1.51
N TYR A 129 -4.28 15.48 0.37
CA TYR A 129 -3.24 16.25 -0.30
C TYR A 129 -2.82 17.47 0.51
N ARG A 130 -3.77 18.19 1.11
CA ARG A 130 -3.50 19.36 1.98
C ARG A 130 -2.62 18.97 3.17
N ARG A 131 -2.91 17.84 3.83
CA ARG A 131 -2.10 17.34 4.95
C ARG A 131 -0.70 16.93 4.54
N LEU A 132 -0.55 16.38 3.36
CA LEU A 132 0.78 16.07 2.85
C LEU A 132 1.61 17.35 2.57
N GLU A 133 1.00 18.50 2.32
CA GLU A 133 1.72 19.77 2.16
C GLU A 133 2.43 20.22 3.45
N ASP A 134 1.92 19.82 4.62
CA ASP A 134 2.52 20.15 5.93
C ASP A 134 3.81 19.36 6.22
N VAL A 135 4.13 18.32 5.44
CA VAL A 135 5.28 17.44 5.69
C VAL A 135 6.53 17.90 4.95
N ASP A 136 7.70 17.88 5.60
CA ASP A 136 9.00 18.10 4.94
C ASP A 136 9.45 16.85 4.13
N PRO A 137 9.48 16.91 2.76
CA PRO A 137 9.89 15.78 1.93
C PRO A 137 11.33 15.33 2.18
N GLU A 138 12.22 16.28 2.50
CA GLU A 138 13.62 15.96 2.81
C GLU A 138 13.73 15.22 4.14
N ARG A 139 12.89 15.51 5.12
CA ARG A 139 12.83 14.75 6.38
C ARG A 139 12.38 13.31 6.10
N VAL A 140 11.34 13.11 5.32
CA VAL A 140 10.88 11.76 4.92
C VAL A 140 12.01 10.99 4.25
N GLN A 141 12.73 11.60 3.30
CA GLN A 141 13.86 10.99 2.63
C GLN A 141 15.00 10.63 3.62
N ARG A 142 15.32 11.51 4.57
CA ARG A 142 16.33 11.21 5.60
C ARG A 142 15.93 10.01 6.48
N VAL A 143 14.66 9.95 6.91
CA VAL A 143 14.12 8.81 7.67
C VAL A 143 14.25 7.52 6.88
N VAL A 144 13.84 7.53 5.61
CA VAL A 144 13.95 6.38 4.71
C VAL A 144 15.40 5.92 4.55
N ASN A 145 16.33 6.86 4.34
CA ASN A 145 17.76 6.54 4.16
C ASN A 145 18.40 5.93 5.41
N ARG A 146 17.88 6.23 6.61
CA ARG A 146 18.28 5.57 7.87
C ARG A 146 17.61 4.19 8.03
N ALA A 147 16.43 3.97 7.43
CA ALA A 147 15.63 2.77 7.54
C ALA A 147 15.79 1.80 6.33
N ALA A 148 16.73 2.04 5.45
CA ALA A 148 16.96 1.22 4.26
C ALA A 148 18.43 0.78 4.15
N ARG A 149 18.69 -0.30 3.39
CA ARG A 149 20.08 -0.74 3.11
C ARG A 149 20.76 0.13 2.06
N ASN A 150 20.00 0.56 1.05
CA ASN A 150 20.46 1.45 -0.02
C ASN A 150 19.77 2.79 0.16
N THR A 151 20.51 3.87 0.07
CA THR A 151 19.98 5.23 0.14
C THR A 151 19.49 5.70 -1.22
N THR A 152 18.64 6.73 -1.22
CA THR A 152 18.16 7.42 -2.43
C THR A 152 18.15 8.93 -2.21
N ASP A 153 18.37 9.68 -3.28
CA ASP A 153 18.26 11.14 -3.36
C ASP A 153 17.01 11.59 -4.15
N ARG A 154 16.13 10.64 -4.51
CA ARG A 154 14.99 10.88 -5.41
C ARG A 154 13.65 10.96 -4.70
N LEU A 155 13.56 10.50 -3.46
CA LEU A 155 12.27 10.37 -2.79
C LEU A 155 11.62 11.72 -2.52
N SER A 156 12.38 12.71 -2.07
CA SER A 156 11.87 14.06 -1.82
C SER A 156 11.25 14.69 -3.09
N GLY A 157 11.91 14.54 -4.24
CA GLY A 157 11.37 15.00 -5.52
C GLY A 157 10.10 14.25 -5.95
N VAL A 158 10.00 12.94 -5.66
CA VAL A 158 8.76 12.17 -5.94
C VAL A 158 7.62 12.62 -5.05
N ILE A 159 7.86 12.93 -3.77
CA ILE A 159 6.85 13.47 -2.86
C ILE A 159 6.34 14.82 -3.36
N GLN A 160 7.23 15.72 -3.78
CA GLN A 160 6.85 17.02 -4.34
C GLN A 160 6.00 16.85 -5.60
N MET A 161 6.43 16.02 -6.56
CA MET A 161 5.68 15.71 -7.78
C MET A 161 4.30 15.09 -7.44
N PHE A 162 4.22 14.21 -6.46
CA PHE A 162 2.96 13.59 -6.02
C PHE A 162 1.94 14.63 -5.57
N ARG A 163 2.38 15.64 -4.80
CA ARG A 163 1.55 16.75 -4.34
C ARG A 163 1.11 17.67 -5.48
N GLU A 164 2.02 17.97 -6.41
CA GLU A 164 1.75 18.87 -7.54
C GLU A 164 0.80 18.25 -8.57
N VAL A 165 1.06 16.99 -8.94
CA VAL A 165 0.29 16.28 -9.98
C VAL A 165 -1.07 15.82 -9.47
N ARG A 166 -1.22 15.53 -8.17
CA ARG A 166 -2.47 15.10 -7.51
C ARG A 166 -3.19 13.99 -8.27
N PHE A 167 -2.45 13.03 -8.78
CA PHE A 167 -2.92 12.04 -9.76
C PHE A 167 -4.00 11.09 -9.24
N LEU A 168 -4.27 11.01 -7.95
CA LEU A 168 -5.34 10.17 -7.42
C LEU A 168 -6.74 10.62 -7.90
N TYR A 169 -6.90 11.89 -8.31
CA TYR A 169 -8.12 12.32 -9.00
C TYR A 169 -8.37 11.60 -10.32
N ASP A 170 -7.30 11.17 -11.00
CA ASP A 170 -7.42 10.42 -12.25
C ASP A 170 -8.11 9.05 -12.06
N TYR A 171 -8.19 8.56 -10.82
CA TYR A 171 -8.85 7.29 -10.52
C TYR A 171 -10.37 7.35 -10.66
N LEU A 172 -10.95 8.54 -10.70
CA LEU A 172 -12.39 8.76 -10.91
C LEU A 172 -12.81 8.65 -12.39
N GLU A 173 -11.84 8.69 -13.32
CA GLU A 173 -12.09 8.70 -14.77
C GLU A 173 -11.40 7.49 -15.41
N PHE A 174 -12.16 6.52 -15.95
CA PHE A 174 -11.59 5.26 -16.43
C PHE A 174 -10.47 5.41 -17.47
N PRO A 175 -10.55 6.35 -18.46
CA PRO A 175 -9.43 6.55 -19.38
C PRO A 175 -8.15 7.04 -18.68
N LEU A 176 -8.29 7.89 -17.66
CA LEU A 176 -7.16 8.39 -16.86
C LEU A 176 -6.62 7.28 -15.94
N LEU A 177 -7.51 6.52 -15.27
CA LEU A 177 -7.16 5.35 -14.46
C LEU A 177 -6.39 4.31 -15.30
N LEU A 178 -6.85 4.00 -16.53
CA LEU A 178 -6.12 3.14 -17.47
C LEU A 178 -4.75 3.71 -17.81
N GLY A 179 -4.65 5.02 -17.98
CA GLY A 179 -3.38 5.72 -18.19
C GLY A 179 -2.41 5.49 -17.01
N ARG A 180 -2.90 5.59 -15.75
CA ARG A 180 -2.11 5.32 -14.53
C ARG A 180 -1.72 3.85 -14.41
N LEU A 181 -2.65 2.93 -14.67
CA LEU A 181 -2.35 1.49 -14.73
C LEU A 181 -1.25 1.21 -15.75
N ASN A 182 -1.33 1.79 -16.95
CA ASN A 182 -0.31 1.64 -17.97
C ASN A 182 1.05 2.22 -17.58
N GLN A 183 1.10 3.25 -16.73
CA GLN A 183 2.37 3.72 -16.14
C GLN A 183 2.96 2.67 -15.18
N VAL A 184 2.12 2.00 -14.36
CA VAL A 184 2.56 0.88 -13.49
C VAL A 184 3.11 -0.27 -14.34
N LEU A 185 2.38 -0.68 -15.39
CA LEU A 185 2.79 -1.77 -16.28
C LEU A 185 4.16 -1.50 -16.93
N ARG A 186 4.38 -0.28 -17.46
CA ARG A 186 5.67 0.11 -18.04
C ARG A 186 6.81 0.02 -17.01
N ARG A 187 6.58 0.44 -15.76
CA ARG A 187 7.58 0.34 -14.69
C ARG A 187 7.99 -1.10 -14.40
N VAL A 188 7.06 -2.05 -14.50
CA VAL A 188 7.34 -3.48 -14.30
C VAL A 188 7.68 -4.22 -15.61
N LYS A 189 7.89 -3.47 -16.71
CA LYS A 189 8.25 -3.99 -18.05
C LYS A 189 7.18 -4.90 -18.67
N LEU A 190 5.91 -4.64 -18.37
CA LEU A 190 4.78 -5.26 -19.04
C LEU A 190 4.24 -4.34 -20.14
N GLN A 191 3.56 -4.92 -21.12
CA GLN A 191 2.94 -4.16 -22.21
C GLN A 191 1.76 -3.36 -21.67
N PRO A 192 1.57 -2.10 -22.16
CA PRO A 192 0.38 -1.32 -21.85
C PRO A 192 -0.88 -1.99 -22.40
N LEU A 193 -1.98 -1.83 -21.67
CA LEU A 193 -3.30 -2.26 -22.08
C LEU A 193 -3.92 -1.26 -23.06
N SER A 194 -4.69 -1.76 -24.04
CA SER A 194 -5.55 -0.95 -24.89
C SER A 194 -6.88 -0.59 -24.20
N ASP A 195 -7.68 0.25 -24.86
CA ASP A 195 -9.02 0.63 -24.38
C ASP A 195 -9.99 -0.55 -24.20
N ARG A 196 -9.66 -1.74 -24.71
CA ARG A 196 -10.37 -2.99 -24.37
C ARG A 196 -10.39 -3.29 -22.86
N ALA A 197 -9.50 -2.68 -22.08
CA ALA A 197 -9.50 -2.79 -20.64
C ALA A 197 -10.58 -1.91 -19.94
N LEU A 198 -11.14 -0.89 -20.61
CA LEU A 198 -12.11 0.02 -20.00
C LEU A 198 -13.34 -0.70 -19.44
N PRO A 199 -14.02 -1.61 -20.18
CA PRO A 199 -15.16 -2.36 -19.63
C PRO A 199 -14.77 -3.27 -18.44
N VAL A 200 -13.50 -3.70 -18.37
CA VAL A 200 -13.00 -4.48 -17.21
C VAL A 200 -12.86 -3.58 -15.99
N LEU A 201 -12.38 -2.33 -16.16
CA LEU A 201 -12.29 -1.37 -15.07
C LEU A 201 -13.69 -0.97 -14.56
N GLU A 202 -14.64 -0.70 -15.47
CA GLU A 202 -16.03 -0.35 -15.14
C GLU A 202 -16.71 -1.47 -14.33
N SER A 203 -16.73 -2.70 -14.85
CA SER A 203 -17.31 -3.85 -14.13
C SER A 203 -16.51 -4.23 -12.88
N GLY A 204 -15.24 -3.88 -12.84
CA GLY A 204 -14.37 -4.04 -11.67
C GLY A 204 -14.74 -3.07 -10.56
N LEU A 205 -15.08 -1.82 -10.89
CA LEU A 205 -15.54 -0.83 -9.91
C LEU A 205 -16.82 -1.29 -9.21
N GLU A 206 -17.78 -1.85 -9.98
CA GLU A 206 -19.00 -2.42 -9.41
C GLU A 206 -18.69 -3.58 -8.44
N LEU A 207 -17.76 -4.47 -8.82
CA LEU A 207 -17.32 -5.58 -7.98
C LEU A 207 -16.72 -5.09 -6.66
N VAL A 208 -15.80 -4.13 -6.71
CA VAL A 208 -15.13 -3.59 -5.53
C VAL A 208 -16.11 -2.81 -4.66
N THR A 209 -17.00 -2.00 -5.27
CA THR A 209 -18.05 -1.27 -4.56
C THR A 209 -18.97 -2.22 -3.79
N GLY A 210 -19.41 -3.31 -4.43
CA GLY A 210 -20.27 -4.32 -3.80
C GLY A 210 -19.59 -5.14 -2.69
N SER A 211 -18.27 -5.15 -2.64
CA SER A 211 -17.47 -5.89 -1.66
C SER A 211 -16.78 -4.99 -0.62
N LEU A 212 -17.06 -3.68 -0.61
CA LEU A 212 -16.29 -2.72 0.17
C LEU A 212 -16.27 -3.02 1.66
N ASP A 213 -17.42 -3.34 2.27
CA ASP A 213 -17.52 -3.63 3.70
C ASP A 213 -16.79 -4.93 4.11
N GLU A 214 -16.57 -5.84 3.15
CA GLU A 214 -15.76 -7.04 3.35
C GLU A 214 -14.26 -6.76 3.12
N LEU A 215 -13.92 -5.88 2.17
CA LEU A 215 -12.56 -5.44 1.88
C LEU A 215 -12.00 -4.56 2.99
N LEU A 216 -12.81 -3.62 3.49
CA LEU A 216 -12.48 -2.67 4.55
C LEU A 216 -13.54 -2.71 5.67
N PRO A 217 -13.55 -3.75 6.50
CA PRO A 217 -14.54 -3.89 7.56
C PRO A 217 -14.49 -2.69 8.53
N PRO A 218 -15.63 -2.08 8.89
CA PRO A 218 -15.70 -0.87 9.73
C PRO A 218 -15.01 -1.02 11.08
N HIS A 219 -15.05 -2.22 11.68
CA HIS A 219 -14.40 -2.48 12.97
C HIS A 219 -12.87 -2.39 12.91
N ARG A 220 -12.28 -2.46 11.72
CA ARG A 220 -10.84 -2.36 11.52
C ARG A 220 -10.44 -1.04 10.84
N PHE A 221 -11.27 -0.53 9.93
CA PHE A 221 -11.01 0.68 9.15
C PHE A 221 -11.88 1.88 9.57
N GLY A 222 -12.78 1.71 10.53
CA GLY A 222 -13.49 2.83 11.14
C GLY A 222 -12.56 3.71 11.99
N PRO A 223 -13.01 4.89 12.45
CA PRO A 223 -12.21 5.80 13.26
C PRO A 223 -11.72 5.05 14.52
N GLN A 224 -10.40 4.87 14.61
CA GLN A 224 -9.75 4.20 15.74
C GLN A 224 -9.51 5.20 16.86
N GLN A 225 -9.86 4.80 18.09
CA GLN A 225 -9.34 5.44 19.28
C GLN A 225 -7.84 5.14 19.39
N SER A 226 -7.04 6.17 19.56
CA SER A 226 -5.58 6.24 19.37
C SER A 226 -4.70 5.28 20.20
N ASP A 227 -5.26 4.48 21.11
CA ASP A 227 -4.50 3.70 22.10
C ASP A 227 -4.32 2.20 21.77
N SER A 228 -4.97 1.67 20.73
CA SER A 228 -4.99 0.23 20.46
C SER A 228 -3.76 -0.30 19.69
N LEU A 229 -3.12 0.52 18.88
CA LEU A 229 -2.06 0.07 17.95
C LEU A 229 -0.75 -0.35 18.64
N LEU A 230 -0.43 0.21 19.80
CA LEU A 230 0.79 -0.15 20.54
C LEU A 230 0.67 -1.55 21.18
N HIS A 231 -0.53 -1.93 21.60
CA HIS A 231 -0.75 -3.22 22.28
C HIS A 231 -0.85 -4.40 21.29
N GLU A 232 -1.37 -4.21 20.07
CA GLU A 232 -1.46 -5.29 19.09
C GLU A 232 -0.07 -5.69 18.54
N HIS A 233 0.84 -4.73 18.38
CA HIS A 233 2.22 -5.02 17.96
C HIS A 233 3.02 -5.77 19.03
N GLU A 234 2.83 -5.47 20.32
CA GLU A 234 3.49 -6.17 21.43
C GLU A 234 2.98 -7.62 21.57
N GLN A 235 1.69 -7.86 21.37
CA GLN A 235 1.11 -9.20 21.46
C GLN A 235 1.51 -10.11 20.30
N ALA A 236 1.60 -9.57 19.07
CA ALA A 236 2.03 -10.34 17.89
C ALA A 236 3.51 -10.75 17.99
N ASP A 237 4.39 -9.91 18.54
CA ASP A 237 5.81 -10.24 18.74
C ASP A 237 6.03 -11.22 19.91
N SER A 238 5.23 -11.10 20.97
CA SER A 238 5.27 -12.04 22.11
C SER A 238 4.86 -13.46 21.68
N ALA A 239 3.83 -13.58 20.83
CA ALA A 239 3.38 -14.88 20.31
C ALA A 239 4.40 -15.52 19.35
N ARG A 240 5.14 -14.73 18.58
CA ARG A 240 6.22 -15.25 17.70
C ARG A 240 7.49 -15.61 18.44
N SER A 241 7.78 -14.94 19.54
CA SER A 241 8.93 -15.24 20.40
C SER A 241 8.74 -16.56 21.18
N SER A 242 7.52 -16.85 21.64
CA SER A 242 7.20 -18.08 22.36
C SER A 242 7.16 -19.33 21.47
N ALA A 243 6.77 -19.18 20.18
CA ALA A 243 6.77 -20.30 19.24
C ALA A 243 8.16 -20.75 18.75
N GLY A 244 9.20 -19.90 18.96
CA GLY A 244 10.58 -20.20 18.58
C GLY A 244 11.41 -20.97 19.61
N ALA A 245 10.90 -21.19 20.83
CA ALA A 245 11.66 -21.73 21.95
C ALA A 245 11.55 -23.27 22.14
N GLU A 246 10.66 -23.95 21.45
CA GLU A 246 10.53 -25.41 21.50
C GLU A 246 11.26 -26.12 20.36
N ARG A 247 12.60 -26.20 20.44
CA ARG A 247 13.34 -27.23 19.70
C ARG A 247 13.47 -28.49 20.59
N PRO A 248 13.04 -29.67 20.14
CA PRO A 248 13.22 -30.92 20.90
C PRO A 248 14.71 -31.24 21.01
N ARG A 249 15.19 -31.47 22.24
CA ARG A 249 16.54 -31.96 22.54
C ARG A 249 16.76 -33.33 21.87
N ARG A 250 17.71 -33.40 20.97
CA ARG A 250 18.21 -34.64 20.37
C ARG A 250 18.69 -35.59 21.51
N ARG A 251 18.04 -36.74 21.64
CA ARG A 251 18.53 -37.81 22.50
C ARG A 251 19.86 -38.34 21.94
N GLU A 252 20.91 -38.13 22.64
CA GLU A 252 22.21 -38.84 22.44
C GLU A 252 22.01 -40.33 22.73
N ARG A 253 22.32 -41.18 21.76
CA ARG A 253 22.50 -42.61 21.98
C ARG A 253 23.90 -42.80 22.46
N GLN A 254 24.09 -43.33 23.64
CA GLN A 254 25.33 -43.90 24.12
C GLN A 254 25.48 -45.34 23.67
N PRO A 255 26.73 -45.84 23.55
CA PRO A 255 27.14 -47.07 22.84
C PRO A 255 26.66 -48.36 23.44
#